data_50c39f3930c6d744c9d580428084cb96
#
_entry.id   50c39f3930c6d744c9d580428084cb96
#
_cell.length_a   1.000
_cell.length_b   1.000
_cell.length_c   1.000
_cell.angle_alpha   90.00
_cell.angle_beta   90.00
_cell.angle_gamma   90.00
#
_symmetry.space_group_name_H-M   'P 1'
#
loop_
_entity.id
_entity.type
_entity.pdbx_description
1 polymer ?
#
loop_
_entity_poly.entity_id
_entity_poly.type
_entity_poly.pdbx_seq_one_letter_code
_entity_poly.pdbx_strand_id
1 'polypeptide(L)'
;NSVVQNSGLLQILSGNISAVSKTIDNKGEGTIKMTGGTVNASTYAIYNTSSSRVEIEGGTVQATYYYEGYSAIYNNTENGVVEIKGGLVTNQGKAIENKKGTIKVTGGEIRTTQGDTRYSECGIYNNGKVIIEDGKVAALYRGSGIQNEGGTIEITGGTVSAPEWYNSIINRGTLEISGGTIKSNQKGIYNNSTLKMTGGTVEVQESKSYNYAALECGGGTATIEGGTIKYNNIGNTSYNTAAIRITTNSATLILGKEDGN
;
A
#
# COMPACT_ATOMS: atom_id res chain seq x y z
N ASN A 1 19.37 0.41 19.63
CA ASN A 1 19.07 -0.79 20.45
C ASN A 1 17.59 -1.05 20.40
N SER A 2 17.18 -2.32 20.22
CA SER A 2 15.80 -2.80 20.29
C SER A 2 15.45 -3.24 21.71
N VAL A 3 14.17 -3.21 22.08
CA VAL A 3 13.66 -3.77 23.34
C VAL A 3 13.64 -5.29 23.28
N VAL A 4 13.23 -5.85 22.12
CA VAL A 4 13.21 -7.29 21.86
C VAL A 4 14.08 -7.60 20.65
N GLN A 5 14.95 -8.60 20.78
CA GLN A 5 15.63 -9.23 19.63
C GLN A 5 15.06 -10.64 19.49
N ASN A 6 14.51 -10.95 18.32
CA ASN A 6 13.90 -12.24 18.06
C ASN A 6 14.61 -13.00 16.94
N SER A 7 15.02 -14.21 17.21
CA SER A 7 15.53 -15.17 16.22
C SER A 7 14.86 -16.55 16.33
N GLY A 8 13.80 -16.65 17.15
CA GLY A 8 12.97 -17.82 17.36
C GLY A 8 11.49 -17.47 17.17
N LEU A 9 10.61 -18.03 17.97
CA LEU A 9 9.18 -17.72 17.99
C LEU A 9 8.85 -16.71 19.09
N LEU A 10 8.38 -15.53 18.68
CA LEU A 10 7.80 -14.53 19.58
C LEU A 10 6.27 -14.50 19.39
N GLN A 11 5.53 -14.80 20.45
CA GLN A 11 4.07 -14.67 20.46
C GLN A 11 3.66 -13.46 21.29
N ILE A 12 2.80 -12.60 20.73
CA ILE A 12 2.24 -11.42 21.39
C ILE A 12 0.72 -11.59 21.44
N LEU A 13 0.20 -11.92 22.61
CA LEU A 13 -1.23 -12.19 22.82
C LEU A 13 -1.96 -10.95 23.32
N SER A 14 -1.29 -10.14 24.14
CA SER A 14 -1.83 -8.93 24.78
C SER A 14 -0.70 -8.06 25.33
N GLY A 15 -1.06 -6.94 25.96
CA GLY A 15 -0.10 -6.03 26.58
C GLY A 15 0.49 -5.00 25.62
N ASN A 16 1.49 -4.27 26.10
CA ASN A 16 2.13 -3.19 25.35
C ASN A 16 3.65 -3.33 25.40
N ILE A 17 4.29 -3.37 24.24
CA ILE A 17 5.74 -3.33 24.10
C ILE A 17 6.09 -2.02 23.38
N SER A 18 6.91 -1.18 24.01
CA SER A 18 7.21 0.16 23.49
C SER A 18 8.70 0.50 23.57
N ALA A 19 9.19 1.22 22.56
CA ALA A 19 10.54 1.77 22.52
C ALA A 19 10.56 3.17 21.89
N VAL A 20 11.58 3.96 22.23
CA VAL A 20 11.84 5.23 21.55
C VAL A 20 12.39 5.01 20.14
N SER A 21 13.15 3.95 19.90
CA SER A 21 13.70 3.63 18.58
C SER A 21 13.02 2.39 18.03
N LYS A 22 13.76 1.31 17.84
CA LYS A 22 13.27 0.04 17.34
C LYS A 22 12.68 -0.79 18.50
N THR A 23 11.45 -1.29 18.37
CA THR A 23 10.84 -2.11 19.42
C THR A 23 11.22 -3.57 19.25
N ILE A 24 10.94 -4.19 18.13
CA ILE A 24 11.29 -5.59 17.85
C ILE A 24 12.26 -5.64 16.67
N ASP A 25 13.40 -6.27 16.87
CA ASP A 25 14.38 -6.62 15.84
C ASP A 25 14.23 -8.12 15.52
N ASN A 26 13.51 -8.42 14.44
CA ASN A 26 13.24 -9.78 13.99
C ASN A 26 14.25 -10.18 12.92
N LYS A 27 15.08 -11.16 13.23
CA LYS A 27 16.23 -11.54 12.39
C LYS A 27 16.46 -13.04 12.37
N GLY A 28 17.36 -13.47 11.49
CA GLY A 28 17.61 -14.88 11.27
C GLY A 28 16.38 -15.56 10.67
N GLU A 29 15.88 -16.59 11.32
CA GLU A 29 14.62 -17.30 10.99
C GLU A 29 13.50 -16.95 11.99
N GLY A 30 13.62 -15.82 12.68
CA GLY A 30 12.69 -15.38 13.70
C GLY A 30 11.26 -15.22 13.17
N THR A 31 10.30 -15.73 13.92
CA THR A 31 8.88 -15.60 13.63
C THR A 31 8.21 -14.76 14.70
N ILE A 32 7.43 -13.75 14.30
CA ILE A 32 6.52 -13.01 15.17
C ILE A 32 5.11 -13.46 14.85
N LYS A 33 4.34 -13.83 15.87
CA LYS A 33 2.90 -14.06 15.77
C LYS A 33 2.18 -13.17 16.77
N MET A 34 1.33 -12.26 16.27
CA MET A 34 0.61 -11.30 17.08
C MET A 34 -0.89 -11.47 16.89
N THR A 35 -1.59 -11.81 17.98
CA THR A 35 -3.05 -11.96 18.00
C THR A 35 -3.74 -10.84 18.76
N GLY A 36 -2.98 -10.01 19.50
CA GLY A 36 -3.50 -8.88 20.29
C GLY A 36 -2.37 -8.02 20.85
N GLY A 37 -2.74 -7.05 21.68
CA GLY A 37 -1.78 -6.11 22.29
C GLY A 37 -1.32 -4.99 21.36
N THR A 38 -0.27 -4.29 21.76
CA THR A 38 0.30 -3.15 21.02
C THR A 38 1.82 -3.24 20.97
N VAL A 39 2.37 -3.10 19.78
CA VAL A 39 3.81 -2.89 19.56
C VAL A 39 4.00 -1.47 19.04
N ASN A 40 4.63 -0.62 19.84
CA ASN A 40 4.77 0.80 19.58
C ASN A 40 6.24 1.23 19.53
N ALA A 41 6.59 2.13 18.58
CA ALA A 41 7.90 2.74 18.49
C ALA A 41 7.80 4.20 18.04
N SER A 42 8.89 4.98 18.21
CA SER A 42 8.98 6.20 17.44
C SER A 42 9.40 5.91 16.00
N THR A 43 10.35 5.00 15.76
CA THR A 43 10.89 4.74 14.40
C THR A 43 10.37 3.45 13.77
N TYR A 44 10.69 2.28 14.33
CA TYR A 44 10.29 0.97 13.81
C TYR A 44 9.64 0.13 14.92
N ALA A 45 8.37 -0.17 14.81
CA ALA A 45 7.74 -1.10 15.73
C ALA A 45 8.27 -2.52 15.48
N ILE A 46 8.32 -2.95 14.23
CA ILE A 46 8.92 -4.23 13.82
C ILE A 46 9.95 -3.97 12.71
N TYR A 47 11.18 -4.36 12.96
CA TYR A 47 12.27 -4.34 11.99
C TYR A 47 12.58 -5.78 11.56
N ASN A 48 12.10 -6.17 10.37
CA ASN A 48 12.11 -7.54 9.88
C ASN A 48 13.19 -7.73 8.82
N THR A 49 14.18 -8.56 9.11
CA THR A 49 15.34 -8.79 8.24
C THR A 49 15.69 -10.27 8.16
N SER A 50 16.59 -10.63 7.23
CA SER A 50 16.99 -12.01 6.98
C SER A 50 15.80 -12.85 6.43
N SER A 51 15.66 -14.11 6.80
CA SER A 51 14.58 -15.01 6.36
C SER A 51 13.40 -15.07 7.35
N SER A 52 13.17 -13.98 8.07
CA SER A 52 12.20 -13.91 9.16
C SER A 52 10.75 -13.71 8.69
N ARG A 53 9.81 -14.10 9.52
CA ARG A 53 8.36 -14.02 9.27
C ARG A 53 7.65 -13.17 10.31
N VAL A 54 6.64 -12.42 9.86
CA VAL A 54 5.73 -11.67 10.74
C VAL A 54 4.30 -12.03 10.36
N GLU A 55 3.49 -12.37 11.34
CA GLU A 55 2.08 -12.69 11.20
C GLU A 55 1.27 -11.85 12.20
N ILE A 56 0.39 -10.98 11.68
CA ILE A 56 -0.48 -10.10 12.48
C ILE A 56 -1.92 -10.55 12.26
N GLU A 57 -2.51 -11.17 13.27
CA GLU A 57 -3.91 -11.61 13.29
C GLU A 57 -4.79 -10.61 14.04
N GLY A 58 -4.20 -9.76 14.90
CA GLY A 58 -4.91 -8.75 15.69
C GLY A 58 -3.96 -7.83 16.43
N GLY A 59 -4.53 -6.88 17.18
CA GLY A 59 -3.76 -5.87 17.90
C GLY A 59 -3.33 -4.68 17.04
N THR A 60 -2.34 -3.92 17.54
CA THR A 60 -1.86 -2.70 16.88
C THR A 60 -0.34 -2.69 16.78
N VAL A 61 0.17 -2.49 15.59
CA VAL A 61 1.59 -2.22 15.31
C VAL A 61 1.69 -0.78 14.84
N GLN A 62 2.37 0.08 15.62
CA GLN A 62 2.42 1.49 15.28
C GLN A 62 3.79 2.11 15.43
N ALA A 63 4.09 3.09 14.56
CA ALA A 63 5.17 4.04 14.75
C ALA A 63 4.63 5.46 14.71
N THR A 64 5.40 6.42 15.23
CA THR A 64 4.92 7.81 15.37
C THR A 64 5.79 8.83 14.65
N TYR A 65 6.90 8.40 14.07
CA TYR A 65 7.80 9.30 13.36
C TYR A 65 7.42 9.43 11.88
N TYR A 66 7.35 10.65 11.38
CA TYR A 66 6.94 10.97 10.01
C TYR A 66 8.10 11.22 9.03
N TYR A 67 9.36 11.27 9.51
CA TYR A 67 10.52 11.49 8.63
C TYR A 67 10.80 10.33 7.68
N GLU A 68 11.43 10.62 6.54
CA GLU A 68 11.88 9.61 5.59
C GLU A 68 12.71 8.52 6.28
N GLY A 69 12.47 7.28 5.88
CA GLY A 69 13.23 6.12 6.34
C GLY A 69 12.64 5.37 7.52
N TYR A 70 11.50 5.81 8.09
CA TYR A 70 10.86 5.13 9.21
C TYR A 70 9.47 4.58 8.85
N SER A 71 9.13 3.43 9.45
CA SER A 71 7.85 2.74 9.23
C SER A 71 7.44 1.91 10.45
N ALA A 72 6.15 1.65 10.61
CA ALA A 72 5.72 0.74 11.67
C ALA A 72 6.30 -0.67 11.44
N ILE A 73 6.26 -1.16 10.21
CA ILE A 73 6.94 -2.40 9.81
C ILE A 73 7.93 -2.09 8.68
N TYR A 74 9.21 -2.35 8.93
CA TYR A 74 10.25 -2.38 7.90
C TYR A 74 10.52 -3.82 7.52
N ASN A 75 10.34 -4.17 6.25
CA ASN A 75 10.60 -5.51 5.72
C ASN A 75 11.72 -5.49 4.68
N ASN A 76 12.81 -6.17 4.98
CA ASN A 76 13.97 -6.30 4.10
C ASN A 76 14.50 -7.74 4.11
N THR A 77 13.64 -8.67 3.68
CA THR A 77 13.92 -10.10 3.67
C THR A 77 13.65 -10.64 2.28
N GLU A 78 14.59 -11.33 1.64
CA GLU A 78 14.34 -11.88 0.29
C GLU A 78 13.29 -12.99 0.27
N ASN A 79 13.30 -13.84 1.29
CA ASN A 79 12.37 -14.97 1.43
C ASN A 79 11.37 -14.81 2.57
N GLY A 80 11.40 -13.66 3.27
CA GLY A 80 10.51 -13.39 4.39
C GLY A 80 9.12 -12.92 3.95
N VAL A 81 8.15 -13.20 4.79
CA VAL A 81 6.76 -12.82 4.58
C VAL A 81 6.26 -12.04 5.79
N VAL A 82 5.65 -10.89 5.52
CA VAL A 82 4.81 -10.17 6.49
C VAL A 82 3.37 -10.38 6.08
N GLU A 83 2.61 -11.09 6.89
CA GLU A 83 1.21 -11.42 6.63
C GLU A 83 0.31 -10.66 7.61
N ILE A 84 -0.61 -9.86 7.07
CA ILE A 84 -1.61 -9.09 7.82
C ILE A 84 -2.97 -9.73 7.58
N LYS A 85 -3.47 -10.44 8.59
CA LYS A 85 -4.77 -11.11 8.59
C LYS A 85 -5.83 -10.32 9.35
N GLY A 86 -5.39 -9.40 10.23
CA GLY A 86 -6.25 -8.60 11.08
C GLY A 86 -5.47 -7.51 11.80
N GLY A 87 -6.15 -6.79 12.71
CA GLY A 87 -5.53 -5.71 13.48
C GLY A 87 -5.24 -4.46 12.69
N LEU A 88 -4.37 -3.63 13.22
CA LEU A 88 -4.00 -2.32 12.70
C LEU A 88 -2.48 -2.16 12.58
N VAL A 89 -2.00 -1.82 11.39
CA VAL A 89 -0.62 -1.36 11.18
C VAL A 89 -0.66 0.12 10.78
N THR A 90 -0.03 0.98 11.55
CA THR A 90 -0.16 2.43 11.35
C THR A 90 1.13 3.20 11.63
N ASN A 91 1.33 4.30 10.90
CA ASN A 91 2.38 5.29 11.12
C ASN A 91 1.88 6.68 10.70
N GLN A 92 2.58 7.71 11.11
CA GLN A 92 2.39 9.06 10.58
C GLN A 92 2.98 9.20 9.16
N GLY A 93 4.06 8.47 8.86
CA GLY A 93 4.66 8.37 7.53
C GLY A 93 4.25 7.09 6.80
N LYS A 94 5.20 6.23 6.47
CA LYS A 94 4.94 4.91 5.86
C LYS A 94 4.46 3.92 6.93
N ALA A 95 3.30 3.30 6.75
CA ALA A 95 2.90 2.25 7.69
C ALA A 95 3.75 0.99 7.48
N ILE A 96 3.94 0.55 6.23
CA ILE A 96 4.85 -0.54 5.89
C ILE A 96 5.85 -0.07 4.83
N GLU A 97 7.13 -0.34 5.04
CA GLU A 97 8.17 -0.21 4.03
C GLU A 97 8.69 -1.59 3.64
N ASN A 98 8.36 -2.03 2.43
CA ASN A 98 8.78 -3.30 1.85
C ASN A 98 9.95 -3.09 0.89
N LYS A 99 11.17 -3.28 1.38
CA LYS A 99 12.37 -3.20 0.53
C LYS A 99 12.59 -4.46 -0.29
N LYS A 100 12.26 -5.62 0.30
CA LYS A 100 12.39 -6.95 -0.31
C LYS A 100 11.38 -7.90 0.33
N GLY A 101 11.12 -9.02 -0.33
CA GLY A 101 10.21 -10.06 0.15
C GLY A 101 8.74 -9.74 -0.10
N THR A 102 7.87 -10.36 0.66
CA THR A 102 6.44 -10.34 0.40
C THR A 102 5.66 -9.74 1.57
N ILE A 103 4.77 -8.79 1.26
CA ILE A 103 3.68 -8.37 2.14
C ILE A 103 2.40 -9.01 1.63
N LYS A 104 1.71 -9.78 2.47
CA LYS A 104 0.42 -10.38 2.15
C LYS A 104 -0.65 -9.79 3.07
N VAL A 105 -1.75 -9.29 2.50
CA VAL A 105 -2.87 -8.69 3.22
C VAL A 105 -4.11 -9.50 2.93
N THR A 106 -4.63 -10.17 3.93
CA THR A 106 -5.85 -11.00 3.87
C THR A 106 -6.93 -10.47 4.80
N GLY A 107 -6.65 -9.37 5.51
CA GLY A 107 -7.57 -8.68 6.41
C GLY A 107 -6.90 -7.52 7.13
N GLY A 108 -7.60 -6.94 8.11
CA GLY A 108 -7.09 -5.82 8.91
C GLY A 108 -6.99 -4.49 8.16
N GLU A 109 -6.29 -3.53 8.76
CA GLU A 109 -6.08 -2.20 8.20
C GLU A 109 -4.60 -1.81 8.27
N ILE A 110 -4.07 -1.34 7.15
CA ILE A 110 -2.75 -0.72 7.02
C ILE A 110 -2.98 0.73 6.65
N ARG A 111 -2.48 1.69 7.47
CA ARG A 111 -2.75 3.09 7.15
C ARG A 111 -1.66 4.06 7.59
N THR A 112 -1.46 5.12 6.80
CA THR A 112 -0.82 6.34 7.29
C THR A 112 -1.86 7.30 7.85
N THR A 113 -1.53 8.01 8.93
CA THR A 113 -2.47 8.86 9.67
C THR A 113 -2.20 10.34 9.57
N GLN A 114 -0.99 10.72 9.21
CA GLN A 114 -0.59 12.12 9.05
C GLN A 114 0.30 12.22 7.82
N GLY A 115 0.36 13.36 7.19
CA GLY A 115 1.20 13.58 6.04
C GLY A 115 1.92 14.91 6.13
N ASP A 116 3.21 14.93 5.81
CA ASP A 116 3.97 16.13 5.47
C ASP A 116 4.19 16.14 3.95
N THR A 117 3.95 17.26 3.28
CA THR A 117 4.13 17.39 1.81
C THR A 117 5.57 17.14 1.34
N ARG A 118 6.52 16.99 2.26
CA ARG A 118 7.95 16.82 1.98
C ARG A 118 8.39 15.36 1.82
N TYR A 119 7.57 14.38 2.21
CA TYR A 119 7.96 12.97 2.28
C TYR A 119 6.98 12.05 1.56
N SER A 120 7.48 10.90 1.10
CA SER A 120 6.70 9.85 0.44
C SER A 120 5.87 9.06 1.45
N GLU A 121 4.76 9.62 1.89
CA GLU A 121 3.89 9.02 2.87
C GLU A 121 2.88 8.10 2.20
N CYS A 122 2.74 6.89 2.74
CA CYS A 122 1.82 5.91 2.18
C CYS A 122 1.50 4.80 3.18
N GLY A 123 0.39 4.11 2.94
CA GLY A 123 0.10 2.87 3.65
C GLY A 123 1.21 1.85 3.43
N ILE A 124 1.55 1.56 2.16
CA ILE A 124 2.64 0.64 1.80
C ILE A 124 3.58 1.30 0.78
N TYR A 125 4.87 1.35 1.09
CA TYR A 125 5.95 1.67 0.15
C TYR A 125 6.61 0.37 -0.31
N ASN A 126 6.59 0.07 -1.61
CA ASN A 126 6.94 -1.25 -2.12
C ASN A 126 8.05 -1.24 -3.18
N ASN A 127 9.09 -2.04 -2.92
CA ASN A 127 10.10 -2.45 -3.89
C ASN A 127 10.17 -4.00 -4.05
N GLY A 128 9.44 -4.75 -3.21
CA GLY A 128 9.32 -6.20 -3.27
C GLY A 128 7.99 -6.64 -3.88
N LYS A 129 7.33 -7.59 -3.23
CA LYS A 129 6.01 -8.08 -3.64
C LYS A 129 4.94 -7.70 -2.61
N VAL A 130 3.78 -7.23 -3.09
CA VAL A 130 2.57 -7.01 -2.27
C VAL A 130 1.42 -7.80 -2.88
N ILE A 131 0.69 -8.54 -2.05
CA ILE A 131 -0.51 -9.28 -2.43
C ILE A 131 -1.64 -8.80 -1.52
N ILE A 132 -2.73 -8.31 -2.11
CA ILE A 132 -3.93 -7.88 -1.38
C ILE A 132 -5.09 -8.77 -1.81
N GLU A 133 -5.53 -9.64 -0.90
CA GLU A 133 -6.68 -10.52 -1.08
C GLU A 133 -7.92 -9.97 -0.37
N ASP A 134 -7.73 -9.26 0.75
CA ASP A 134 -8.79 -8.59 1.51
C ASP A 134 -8.18 -7.51 2.44
N GLY A 135 -9.00 -6.86 3.27
CA GLY A 135 -8.57 -5.81 4.19
C GLY A 135 -8.50 -4.43 3.53
N LYS A 136 -7.83 -3.51 4.20
CA LYS A 136 -7.77 -2.11 3.78
C LYS A 136 -6.36 -1.56 3.85
N VAL A 137 -5.94 -0.92 2.76
CA VAL A 137 -4.70 -0.12 2.70
C VAL A 137 -5.06 1.33 2.41
N ALA A 138 -4.68 2.26 3.29
CA ALA A 138 -5.18 3.63 3.21
C ALA A 138 -4.12 4.68 3.54
N ALA A 139 -4.26 5.85 2.92
CA ALA A 139 -3.82 7.09 3.52
C ALA A 139 -5.06 7.83 4.05
N LEU A 140 -4.99 8.39 5.27
CA LEU A 140 -6.15 9.05 5.87
C LEU A 140 -6.15 10.57 5.66
N TYR A 141 -4.99 11.20 5.60
CA TYR A 141 -4.88 12.65 5.53
C TYR A 141 -4.09 13.14 4.32
N ARG A 142 -2.85 12.72 4.17
CA ARG A 142 -1.98 13.01 3.02
C ARG A 142 -1.26 11.73 2.63
N GLY A 143 -0.82 11.66 1.39
CA GLY A 143 -0.09 10.49 0.88
C GLY A 143 -0.97 9.51 0.11
N SER A 144 -0.35 8.48 -0.38
CA SER A 144 -0.97 7.45 -1.21
C SER A 144 -1.33 6.21 -0.39
N GLY A 145 -2.33 5.45 -0.81
CA GLY A 145 -2.56 4.13 -0.26
C GLY A 145 -1.32 3.25 -0.47
N ILE A 146 -0.84 3.15 -1.71
CA ILE A 146 0.37 2.38 -2.05
C ILE A 146 1.26 3.19 -3.01
N GLN A 147 2.58 3.17 -2.74
CA GLN A 147 3.62 3.59 -3.69
C GLN A 147 4.47 2.39 -4.08
N ASN A 148 4.42 2.01 -5.36
CA ASN A 148 5.20 0.92 -5.94
C ASN A 148 6.38 1.50 -6.72
N GLU A 149 7.59 1.32 -6.20
CA GLU A 149 8.82 1.92 -6.76
C GLU A 149 9.70 0.92 -7.52
N GLY A 150 9.08 -0.06 -8.16
CA GLY A 150 9.76 -1.09 -8.97
C GLY A 150 9.38 -2.53 -8.60
N GLY A 151 8.65 -2.72 -7.50
CA GLY A 151 8.14 -4.03 -7.09
C GLY A 151 6.90 -4.49 -7.86
N THR A 152 6.31 -5.57 -7.40
CA THR A 152 5.07 -6.14 -7.93
C THR A 152 3.94 -5.98 -6.93
N ILE A 153 2.76 -5.58 -7.40
CA ILE A 153 1.51 -5.55 -6.64
C ILE A 153 0.48 -6.42 -7.33
N GLU A 154 -0.15 -7.30 -6.58
CA GLU A 154 -1.28 -8.14 -6.99
C GLU A 154 -2.49 -7.79 -6.11
N ILE A 155 -3.61 -7.38 -6.71
CA ILE A 155 -4.86 -7.05 -6.00
C ILE A 155 -5.96 -7.96 -6.53
N THR A 156 -6.42 -8.86 -5.67
CA THR A 156 -7.52 -9.79 -5.96
C THR A 156 -8.77 -9.47 -5.14
N GLY A 157 -8.64 -8.63 -4.10
CA GLY A 157 -9.71 -8.22 -3.21
C GLY A 157 -9.34 -6.99 -2.38
N GLY A 158 -10.10 -6.73 -1.32
CA GLY A 158 -9.85 -5.64 -0.38
C GLY A 158 -10.06 -4.23 -0.96
N THR A 159 -9.57 -3.24 -0.24
CA THR A 159 -9.70 -1.83 -0.60
C THR A 159 -8.38 -1.08 -0.47
N VAL A 160 -8.01 -0.33 -1.52
CA VAL A 160 -6.89 0.63 -1.47
C VAL A 160 -7.45 2.04 -1.63
N SER A 161 -7.10 2.95 -0.72
CA SER A 161 -7.68 4.31 -0.75
C SER A 161 -6.70 5.41 -0.40
N ALA A 162 -6.95 6.60 -0.95
CA ALA A 162 -6.27 7.82 -0.59
C ALA A 162 -7.27 8.98 -0.42
N PRO A 163 -6.90 10.03 0.36
CA PRO A 163 -7.69 11.23 0.52
C PRO A 163 -7.63 12.12 -0.74
N GLU A 164 -8.22 13.29 -0.65
CA GLU A 164 -8.11 14.33 -1.68
C GLU A 164 -6.65 14.67 -2.00
N TRP A 165 -6.37 15.03 -3.28
CA TRP A 165 -5.08 15.43 -3.84
C TRP A 165 -4.06 14.31 -4.08
N TYR A 166 -4.28 13.10 -3.59
CA TYR A 166 -3.33 12.00 -3.67
C TYR A 166 -3.88 10.81 -4.48
N ASN A 167 -2.98 10.07 -5.12
CA ASN A 167 -3.35 8.84 -5.81
C ASN A 167 -3.55 7.71 -4.78
N SER A 168 -4.56 6.88 -4.98
CA SER A 168 -4.67 5.65 -4.19
C SER A 168 -3.49 4.72 -4.46
N ILE A 169 -3.06 4.63 -5.72
CA ILE A 169 -1.86 3.87 -6.11
C ILE A 169 -1.00 4.73 -7.04
N ILE A 170 0.29 4.79 -6.72
CA ILE A 170 1.34 5.26 -7.64
C ILE A 170 2.12 4.02 -8.07
N ASN A 171 2.09 3.69 -9.38
CA ASN A 171 2.76 2.52 -9.91
C ASN A 171 3.94 2.88 -10.82
N ARG A 172 5.15 2.50 -10.39
CA ARG A 172 6.40 2.55 -11.14
C ARG A 172 7.05 1.16 -11.31
N GLY A 173 6.29 0.10 -11.03
CA GLY A 173 6.65 -1.29 -11.19
C GLY A 173 5.55 -2.08 -11.90
N THR A 174 5.24 -3.26 -11.46
CA THR A 174 4.14 -4.08 -11.99
C THR A 174 2.92 -3.99 -11.07
N LEU A 175 1.75 -3.72 -11.64
CA LEU A 175 0.47 -3.70 -10.94
C LEU A 175 -0.53 -4.61 -11.67
N GLU A 176 -1.02 -5.63 -10.99
CA GLU A 176 -2.03 -6.55 -11.49
C GLU A 176 -3.29 -6.43 -10.63
N ILE A 177 -4.44 -6.21 -11.26
CA ILE A 177 -5.74 -6.07 -10.59
C ILE A 177 -6.72 -7.05 -11.22
N SER A 178 -7.14 -8.04 -10.45
CA SER A 178 -8.20 -8.99 -10.86
C SER A 178 -9.46 -8.86 -10.00
N GLY A 179 -9.40 -8.07 -8.92
CA GLY A 179 -10.51 -7.84 -8.00
C GLY A 179 -10.28 -6.62 -7.11
N GLY A 180 -11.08 -6.49 -6.05
CA GLY A 180 -10.96 -5.41 -5.07
C GLY A 180 -11.44 -4.04 -5.56
N THR A 181 -11.22 -3.03 -4.73
CA THR A 181 -11.63 -1.64 -4.98
C THR A 181 -10.50 -0.67 -4.72
N ILE A 182 -10.15 0.12 -5.72
CA ILE A 182 -9.26 1.27 -5.60
C ILE A 182 -10.12 2.53 -5.56
N LYS A 183 -10.12 3.24 -4.44
CA LYS A 183 -11.04 4.33 -4.20
C LYS A 183 -10.33 5.62 -3.81
N SER A 184 -10.67 6.73 -4.46
CA SER A 184 -10.15 8.05 -4.13
C SER A 184 -11.23 9.11 -4.29
N ASN A 185 -10.99 10.28 -3.69
CA ASN A 185 -11.84 11.45 -3.93
C ASN A 185 -11.42 12.20 -5.20
N GLN A 186 -10.19 12.07 -5.67
CA GLN A 186 -9.70 12.83 -6.83
C GLN A 186 -8.83 12.06 -7.81
N LYS A 187 -7.89 11.24 -7.32
CA LYS A 187 -6.91 10.52 -8.15
C LYS A 187 -6.90 9.05 -7.78
N GLY A 188 -7.30 8.17 -8.70
CA GLY A 188 -7.28 6.73 -8.47
C GLY A 188 -5.88 6.13 -8.60
N ILE A 189 -5.49 5.74 -9.80
CA ILE A 189 -4.20 5.15 -10.12
C ILE A 189 -3.40 6.11 -11.01
N TYR A 190 -2.15 6.37 -10.64
CA TYR A 190 -1.14 6.92 -11.53
C TYR A 190 -0.21 5.78 -11.98
N ASN A 191 -0.30 5.40 -13.27
CA ASN A 191 0.54 4.36 -13.84
C ASN A 191 1.67 4.95 -14.68
N ASN A 192 2.90 4.63 -14.30
CA ASN A 192 4.11 5.02 -15.02
C ASN A 192 4.98 3.81 -15.41
N SER A 193 4.40 2.61 -15.44
CA SER A 193 5.08 1.37 -15.82
C SER A 193 4.05 0.34 -16.31
N THR A 194 4.02 -0.86 -15.77
CA THR A 194 3.13 -1.92 -16.23
C THR A 194 1.88 -2.02 -15.34
N LEU A 195 0.70 -1.90 -15.96
CA LEU A 195 -0.59 -2.18 -15.34
C LEU A 195 -1.33 -3.22 -16.17
N LYS A 196 -1.83 -4.28 -15.50
CA LYS A 196 -2.81 -5.20 -16.07
C LYS A 196 -4.04 -5.25 -15.17
N MET A 197 -5.22 -4.99 -15.75
CA MET A 197 -6.50 -5.07 -15.03
C MET A 197 -7.43 -6.04 -15.76
N THR A 198 -7.84 -7.10 -15.06
CA THR A 198 -8.77 -8.12 -15.56
C THR A 198 -10.09 -8.13 -14.80
N GLY A 199 -10.17 -7.37 -13.70
CA GLY A 199 -11.34 -7.26 -12.82
C GLY A 199 -11.18 -6.13 -11.82
N GLY A 200 -12.07 -6.08 -10.82
CA GLY A 200 -12.05 -5.06 -9.78
C GLY A 200 -12.66 -3.71 -10.20
N THR A 201 -12.54 -2.73 -9.32
CA THR A 201 -13.10 -1.38 -9.54
C THR A 201 -12.09 -0.31 -9.17
N VAL A 202 -11.88 0.64 -10.08
CA VAL A 202 -11.18 1.91 -9.82
C VAL A 202 -12.20 3.02 -9.84
N GLU A 203 -12.41 3.66 -8.68
CA GLU A 203 -13.47 4.65 -8.49
C GLU A 203 -12.95 5.95 -7.92
N VAL A 204 -13.25 7.06 -8.58
CA VAL A 204 -13.09 8.40 -8.06
C VAL A 204 -14.46 9.03 -7.84
N GLN A 205 -14.72 9.53 -6.63
CA GLN A 205 -16.07 9.94 -6.21
C GLN A 205 -16.32 11.44 -6.27
N GLU A 206 -15.32 12.30 -6.26
CA GLU A 206 -15.53 13.75 -6.24
C GLU A 206 -14.36 14.51 -6.90
N SER A 207 -14.71 15.59 -7.61
CA SER A 207 -13.72 16.58 -8.02
C SER A 207 -14.26 17.97 -7.72
N LYS A 208 -13.58 18.69 -6.87
CA LYS A 208 -13.91 20.12 -6.63
C LYS A 208 -13.24 21.06 -7.60
N SER A 209 -12.22 20.66 -8.31
CA SER A 209 -11.53 21.50 -9.32
C SER A 209 -10.20 20.89 -9.76
N TYR A 210 -10.02 20.39 -10.92
CA TYR A 210 -8.74 20.12 -11.62
C TYR A 210 -8.90 18.92 -12.58
N ASN A 211 -7.96 18.79 -13.51
CA ASN A 211 -7.90 17.71 -14.51
C ASN A 211 -7.42 16.40 -13.88
N TYR A 212 -8.30 15.65 -13.21
CA TYR A 212 -7.99 14.37 -12.61
C TYR A 212 -8.61 13.19 -13.35
N ALA A 213 -8.10 11.98 -13.10
CA ALA A 213 -8.58 10.75 -13.68
C ALA A 213 -8.63 9.62 -12.65
N ALA A 214 -9.53 8.65 -12.88
CA ALA A 214 -9.53 7.43 -12.10
C ALA A 214 -8.28 6.57 -12.45
N LEU A 215 -7.92 6.51 -13.73
CA LEU A 215 -6.64 5.98 -14.20
C LEU A 215 -5.91 7.05 -15.03
N GLU A 216 -4.71 7.42 -14.59
CA GLU A 216 -3.80 8.28 -15.32
C GLU A 216 -2.59 7.48 -15.80
N CYS A 217 -2.38 7.43 -17.12
CA CYS A 217 -1.23 6.77 -17.75
C CYS A 217 -0.15 7.82 -18.04
N GLY A 218 0.85 7.89 -17.18
CA GLY A 218 2.01 8.78 -17.30
C GLY A 218 3.19 8.16 -18.04
N GLY A 219 3.19 6.86 -18.27
CA GLY A 219 4.20 6.11 -18.99
C GLY A 219 3.93 4.62 -18.97
N GLY A 220 4.75 3.84 -19.68
CA GLY A 220 4.64 2.39 -19.73
C GLY A 220 3.35 1.90 -20.39
N THR A 221 2.90 0.71 -20.05
CA THR A 221 1.74 0.06 -20.67
C THR A 221 0.65 -0.22 -19.64
N ALA A 222 -0.57 0.21 -19.92
CA ALA A 222 -1.77 -0.17 -19.20
C ALA A 222 -2.66 -1.03 -20.09
N THR A 223 -2.93 -2.28 -19.67
CA THR A 223 -3.80 -3.23 -20.37
C THR A 223 -5.04 -3.47 -19.50
N ILE A 224 -6.22 -3.14 -20.02
CA ILE A 224 -7.52 -3.26 -19.34
C ILE A 224 -8.35 -4.30 -20.09
N GLU A 225 -8.38 -5.51 -19.58
CA GLU A 225 -9.13 -6.65 -20.14
C GLU A 225 -10.49 -6.85 -19.46
N GLY A 226 -10.72 -6.18 -18.33
CA GLY A 226 -11.96 -6.27 -17.57
C GLY A 226 -11.98 -5.36 -16.35
N GLY A 227 -13.08 -5.43 -15.59
CA GLY A 227 -13.30 -4.57 -14.43
C GLY A 227 -14.01 -3.26 -14.75
N THR A 228 -14.00 -2.33 -13.79
CA THR A 228 -14.70 -1.05 -13.91
C THR A 228 -13.76 0.09 -13.55
N ILE A 229 -13.62 1.07 -14.44
CA ILE A 229 -12.92 2.33 -14.17
C ILE A 229 -13.93 3.46 -14.31
N LYS A 230 -14.22 4.15 -13.21
CA LYS A 230 -15.24 5.20 -13.20
C LYS A 230 -14.78 6.45 -12.47
N TYR A 231 -15.18 7.58 -13.03
CA TYR A 231 -15.00 8.90 -12.44
C TYR A 231 -16.39 9.51 -12.25
N ASN A 232 -16.86 9.59 -11.01
CA ASN A 232 -18.14 10.16 -10.67
C ASN A 232 -17.97 11.66 -10.38
N ASN A 233 -18.15 12.50 -11.39
CA ASN A 233 -18.12 13.94 -11.22
C ASN A 233 -19.48 14.42 -10.68
N ILE A 234 -19.51 14.90 -9.44
CA ILE A 234 -20.72 15.44 -8.83
C ILE A 234 -20.58 16.98 -8.82
N GLY A 235 -20.98 17.63 -9.89
CA GLY A 235 -21.38 19.04 -9.83
C GLY A 235 -20.46 20.11 -10.41
N ASN A 236 -19.38 19.80 -11.15
CA ASN A 236 -18.62 20.84 -11.83
C ASN A 236 -18.18 20.44 -13.25
N THR A 237 -18.76 21.10 -14.26
CA THR A 237 -18.48 20.85 -15.69
C THR A 237 -17.30 21.65 -16.25
N SER A 238 -16.62 22.46 -15.43
CA SER A 238 -15.60 23.39 -15.89
C SER A 238 -14.19 22.78 -16.06
N TYR A 239 -14.00 21.50 -15.72
CA TYR A 239 -12.68 20.87 -15.76
C TYR A 239 -12.72 19.56 -16.56
N ASN A 240 -11.61 19.29 -17.27
CA ASN A 240 -11.42 18.06 -18.03
C ASN A 240 -11.14 16.87 -17.11
N THR A 241 -12.19 16.28 -16.57
CA THR A 241 -12.14 15.03 -15.80
C THR A 241 -12.39 13.84 -16.72
N ALA A 242 -11.72 12.74 -16.47
CA ALA A 242 -11.85 11.54 -17.29
C ALA A 242 -11.81 10.26 -16.41
N ALA A 243 -12.46 9.20 -16.86
CA ALA A 243 -12.23 7.89 -16.27
C ALA A 243 -10.77 7.44 -16.51
N ILE A 244 -10.28 7.62 -17.74
CA ILE A 244 -8.91 7.31 -18.13
C ILE A 244 -8.30 8.50 -18.85
N ARG A 245 -7.03 8.81 -18.54
CA ARG A 245 -6.26 9.87 -19.18
C ARG A 245 -4.85 9.38 -19.53
N ILE A 246 -4.41 9.65 -20.75
CA ILE A 246 -3.04 9.44 -21.21
C ILE A 246 -2.36 10.81 -21.22
N THR A 247 -1.22 10.94 -20.53
CA THR A 247 -0.58 12.25 -20.31
C THR A 247 0.74 12.42 -21.02
N THR A 248 1.29 11.35 -21.60
CA THR A 248 2.58 11.38 -22.31
C THR A 248 2.56 10.49 -23.56
N ASN A 249 3.45 10.77 -24.50
CA ASN A 249 3.63 9.96 -25.71
C ASN A 249 4.32 8.61 -25.43
N SER A 250 4.88 8.42 -24.23
CA SER A 250 5.51 7.17 -23.80
C SER A 250 4.54 6.20 -23.13
N ALA A 251 3.28 6.59 -22.96
CA ALA A 251 2.25 5.75 -22.36
C ALA A 251 1.44 5.03 -23.44
N THR A 252 1.21 3.73 -23.26
CA THR A 252 0.35 2.90 -24.10
C THR A 252 -0.85 2.44 -23.28
N LEU A 253 -2.05 2.58 -23.84
CA LEU A 253 -3.29 2.03 -23.26
C LEU A 253 -3.87 0.99 -24.23
N ILE A 254 -4.10 -0.21 -23.73
CA ILE A 254 -4.74 -1.31 -24.45
C ILE A 254 -6.08 -1.60 -23.77
N LEU A 255 -7.16 -1.57 -24.52
CA LEU A 255 -8.51 -1.90 -24.06
C LEU A 255 -9.00 -3.17 -24.74
N GLY A 256 -9.41 -4.16 -23.95
CA GLY A 256 -9.85 -5.47 -24.42
C GLY A 256 -8.75 -6.52 -24.30
N LYS A 257 -9.13 -7.78 -24.58
CA LYS A 257 -8.15 -8.87 -24.70
C LYS A 257 -7.51 -8.82 -26.08
N GLU A 258 -6.23 -9.08 -26.16
CA GLU A 258 -5.64 -9.48 -27.43
C GLU A 258 -6.25 -10.83 -27.77
N ASP A 259 -7.14 -10.86 -28.78
CA ASP A 259 -7.63 -12.11 -29.33
C ASP A 259 -6.43 -12.79 -29.98
N GLY A 260 -5.92 -13.83 -29.33
CA GLY A 260 -4.92 -14.71 -29.96
C GLY A 260 -5.58 -15.41 -31.14
N ASN A 261 -5.25 -14.99 -32.35
CA ASN A 261 -5.43 -15.78 -33.56
C ASN A 261 -4.33 -16.84 -33.63
#